data_a8e44a72b7e46813f1473fb2884bec3f
#
_entry.id   a8e44a72b7e46813f1473fb2884bec3f
#
_cell.length_a   1.000
_cell.length_b   1.000
_cell.length_c   1.000
_cell.angle_alpha   90.00
_cell.angle_beta   90.00
_cell.angle_gamma   90.00
#
_symmetry.space_group_name_H-M   'P 1'
#
loop_
_entity.id
_entity.type
_entity.pdbx_description
1 polymer ?
#
loop_
_entity_poly.entity_id
_entity_poly.type
_entity_poly.pdbx_seq_one_letter_code
_entity_poly.pdbx_strand_id
1 'polypeptide(L)'
;MINGKVTGRFIIKGDLLLKSPLLIGTGEKGDQNMDIVVQKDEHGLPYIPASSLCGALRHFFFNNLKLPDTDNKQFEYFWGSEKKGQLPNEGEKEDIYQSSFLLHDLKVKKSGKPSIVVRDGVKINDKMGVAEEEKKFEYEVIEQGAVFEFSAEVVLRDGFSKDIFLKVINTIIRAMAEGKV
;
A
#
# COMPACT_ATOMS: atom_id res chain seq x y z
N MET A 1 -18.85 16.29 -8.01
CA MET A 1 -17.64 15.59 -8.49
C MET A 1 -16.92 16.52 -9.45
N ILE A 2 -15.83 17.13 -9.02
CA ILE A 2 -14.96 17.90 -9.92
C ILE A 2 -13.95 16.91 -10.49
N ASN A 3 -14.36 16.19 -11.50
CA ASN A 3 -13.44 15.43 -12.33
C ASN A 3 -13.01 16.35 -13.47
N GLY A 4 -11.94 17.12 -13.28
CA GLY A 4 -11.34 17.91 -14.33
C GLY A 4 -11.04 17.04 -15.55
N LYS A 5 -10.99 17.65 -16.75
CA LYS A 5 -10.64 16.97 -17.99
C LYS A 5 -9.28 16.30 -17.85
N VAL A 6 -9.17 15.04 -18.27
CA VAL A 6 -7.88 14.34 -18.30
C VAL A 6 -6.97 15.01 -19.31
N THR A 7 -5.81 15.48 -18.86
CA THR A 7 -4.81 16.18 -19.68
C THR A 7 -3.63 15.30 -20.02
N GLY A 8 -3.42 14.22 -19.29
CA GLY A 8 -2.33 13.27 -19.54
C GLY A 8 -2.36 12.08 -18.62
N ARG A 9 -1.48 11.10 -18.91
CA ARG A 9 -1.27 9.90 -18.10
C ARG A 9 0.21 9.56 -18.06
N PHE A 10 0.68 9.12 -16.90
CA PHE A 10 2.00 8.53 -16.73
C PHE A 10 1.82 7.08 -16.31
N ILE A 11 2.57 6.20 -16.97
CA ILE A 11 2.65 4.80 -16.58
C ILE A 11 4.02 4.58 -15.97
N ILE A 12 4.05 4.04 -14.75
CA ILE A 12 5.27 3.73 -14.00
C ILE A 12 5.35 2.22 -13.94
N LYS A 13 6.43 1.65 -14.45
CA LYS A 13 6.70 0.22 -14.41
C LYS A 13 8.10 -0.03 -13.85
N GLY A 14 8.22 -1.11 -13.08
CA GLY A 14 9.49 -1.50 -12.49
C GLY A 14 9.39 -2.82 -11.74
N ASP A 15 10.43 -3.12 -11.00
CA ASP A 15 10.51 -4.29 -10.16
C ASP A 15 10.61 -3.87 -8.70
N LEU A 16 9.82 -4.50 -7.85
CA LEU A 16 9.89 -4.39 -6.41
C LEU A 16 10.59 -5.63 -5.87
N LEU A 17 11.83 -5.45 -5.39
CA LEU A 17 12.63 -6.51 -4.77
C LEU A 17 12.46 -6.46 -3.25
N LEU A 18 12.06 -7.56 -2.64
CA LEU A 18 12.01 -7.68 -1.18
C LEU A 18 13.42 -7.77 -0.60
N LYS A 19 13.78 -6.79 0.22
CA LYS A 19 15.05 -6.78 0.99
C LYS A 19 14.92 -7.44 2.36
N SER A 20 13.69 -7.64 2.82
CA SER A 20 13.32 -8.33 4.06
C SER A 20 12.08 -9.19 3.82
N PRO A 21 11.81 -10.18 4.66
CA PRO A 21 10.58 -10.96 4.58
C PRO A 21 9.35 -10.08 4.68
N LEU A 22 8.30 -10.43 3.91
CA LEU A 22 7.05 -9.68 3.85
C LEU A 22 5.88 -10.57 4.30
N LEU A 23 5.07 -10.05 5.21
CA LEU A 23 3.80 -10.61 5.61
C LEU A 23 2.65 -9.74 5.09
N ILE A 24 1.85 -10.30 4.21
CA ILE A 24 0.56 -9.74 3.81
C ILE A 24 -0.48 -10.82 4.01
N GLY A 25 -1.17 -10.77 5.15
CA GLY A 25 -2.16 -11.75 5.52
C GLY A 25 -3.48 -11.59 4.78
N THR A 26 -4.20 -12.71 4.62
CA THR A 26 -5.56 -12.71 4.06
C THR A 26 -6.60 -12.14 5.01
N GLY A 27 -6.28 -12.04 6.31
CA GLY A 27 -7.24 -11.77 7.38
C GLY A 27 -8.05 -13.00 7.82
N GLU A 28 -7.89 -14.11 7.14
CA GLU A 28 -8.53 -15.39 7.46
C GLU A 28 -7.51 -16.34 8.09
N LYS A 29 -7.99 -17.26 8.92
CA LYS A 29 -7.16 -18.34 9.45
C LYS A 29 -6.92 -19.37 8.36
N GLY A 30 -5.67 -19.86 8.29
CA GLY A 30 -5.32 -20.96 7.41
C GLY A 30 -5.87 -22.32 7.91
N ASP A 31 -5.72 -23.34 7.06
CA ASP A 31 -6.05 -24.71 7.45
C ASP A 31 -5.08 -25.22 8.52
N GLN A 32 -5.59 -26.03 9.46
CA GLN A 32 -4.83 -26.85 10.41
C GLN A 32 -3.72 -26.12 11.18
N ASN A 33 -4.07 -25.19 12.07
CA ASN A 33 -3.18 -24.45 13.00
C ASN A 33 -2.42 -23.25 12.44
N MET A 34 -2.56 -22.89 11.17
CA MET A 34 -1.97 -21.67 10.63
C MET A 34 -2.84 -20.48 10.99
N ASP A 35 -2.32 -19.54 11.78
CA ASP A 35 -3.07 -18.37 12.23
C ASP A 35 -3.11 -17.26 11.18
N ILE A 36 -2.03 -17.10 10.40
CA ILE A 36 -1.94 -16.08 9.37
C ILE A 36 -1.30 -16.68 8.12
N VAL A 37 -2.01 -16.62 7.01
CA VAL A 37 -1.53 -17.07 5.69
C VAL A 37 -1.32 -15.86 4.77
N VAL A 38 -0.30 -15.91 3.91
CA VAL A 38 -0.05 -14.86 2.93
C VAL A 38 -1.11 -14.87 1.82
N GLN A 39 -1.36 -13.70 1.28
CA GLN A 39 -2.26 -13.51 0.15
C GLN A 39 -1.69 -14.20 -1.10
N LYS A 40 -2.49 -15.08 -1.73
CA LYS A 40 -2.12 -15.83 -2.91
C LYS A 40 -3.17 -15.62 -4.02
N ASP A 41 -2.71 -15.64 -5.27
CA ASP A 41 -3.59 -15.60 -6.44
C ASP A 41 -4.23 -16.97 -6.72
N GLU A 42 -5.02 -17.07 -7.78
CA GLU A 42 -5.69 -18.30 -8.24
C GLU A 42 -4.73 -19.44 -8.61
N HIS A 43 -3.44 -19.12 -8.81
CA HIS A 43 -2.39 -20.10 -9.09
C HIS A 43 -1.59 -20.48 -7.84
N GLY A 44 -1.97 -19.98 -6.66
CA GLY A 44 -1.27 -20.20 -5.40
C GLY A 44 0.02 -19.40 -5.26
N LEU A 45 0.26 -18.41 -6.13
CA LEU A 45 1.43 -17.53 -6.06
C LEU A 45 1.14 -16.32 -5.18
N PRO A 46 2.08 -15.91 -4.31
CA PRO A 46 1.88 -14.73 -3.49
C PRO A 46 1.84 -13.48 -4.35
N TYR A 47 0.99 -12.54 -3.96
CA TYR A 47 0.93 -11.22 -4.58
C TYR A 47 0.75 -10.14 -3.53
N ILE A 48 1.06 -8.90 -3.89
CA ILE A 48 0.84 -7.74 -3.03
C ILE A 48 -0.40 -7.02 -3.55
N PRO A 49 -1.53 -7.03 -2.80
CA PRO A 49 -2.71 -6.29 -3.19
C PRO A 49 -2.41 -4.79 -3.34
N ALA A 50 -2.88 -4.20 -4.42
CA ALA A 50 -2.73 -2.77 -4.68
C ALA A 50 -3.28 -1.92 -3.52
N SER A 51 -4.42 -2.33 -2.95
CA SER A 51 -5.05 -1.65 -1.82
C SER A 51 -4.16 -1.62 -0.57
N SER A 52 -3.47 -2.73 -0.27
CA SER A 52 -2.57 -2.83 0.89
C SER A 52 -1.36 -1.91 0.73
N LEU A 53 -0.69 -1.99 -0.42
CA LEU A 53 0.47 -1.14 -0.67
C LEU A 53 0.07 0.34 -0.79
N CYS A 54 -1.03 0.64 -1.46
CA CYS A 54 -1.53 2.01 -1.58
C CYS A 54 -1.89 2.60 -0.22
N GLY A 55 -2.51 1.81 0.66
CA GLY A 55 -2.82 2.21 2.04
C GLY A 55 -1.56 2.52 2.85
N ALA A 56 -0.54 1.65 2.79
CA ALA A 56 0.74 1.84 3.47
C ALA A 56 1.46 3.10 2.96
N LEU A 57 1.52 3.30 1.64
CA LEU A 57 2.12 4.48 1.02
C LEU A 57 1.40 5.76 1.44
N ARG A 58 0.06 5.76 1.40
CA ARG A 58 -0.75 6.90 1.81
C ARG A 58 -0.51 7.25 3.28
N HIS A 59 -0.52 6.26 4.17
CA HIS A 59 -0.27 6.43 5.60
C HIS A 59 1.14 6.98 5.86
N PHE A 60 2.16 6.46 5.17
CA PHE A 60 3.52 6.97 5.25
C PHE A 60 3.59 8.45 4.89
N PHE A 61 2.89 8.86 3.80
CA PHE A 61 2.86 10.25 3.37
C PHE A 61 2.20 11.16 4.40
N PHE A 62 1.04 10.78 4.92
CA PHE A 62 0.32 11.58 5.93
C PHE A 62 1.14 11.82 7.19
N ASN A 63 1.91 10.82 7.62
CA ASN A 63 2.65 10.90 8.88
C ASN A 63 4.03 11.56 8.74
N ASN A 64 4.65 11.49 7.55
CA ASN A 64 6.05 11.90 7.39
C ASN A 64 6.25 13.15 6.53
N LEU A 65 5.26 13.55 5.75
CA LEU A 65 5.35 14.74 4.90
C LEU A 65 4.42 15.83 5.44
N LYS A 66 5.01 16.83 6.07
CA LYS A 66 4.32 18.10 6.33
C LYS A 66 4.34 18.90 5.03
N LEU A 67 3.29 18.77 4.24
CA LEU A 67 3.12 19.63 3.07
C LEU A 67 2.63 21.03 3.52
N PRO A 68 3.07 22.11 2.85
CA PRO A 68 2.46 23.42 3.02
C PRO A 68 0.94 23.34 2.76
N ASP A 69 0.14 24.15 3.45
CA ASP A 69 -1.33 24.16 3.30
C ASP A 69 -1.79 24.36 1.85
N THR A 70 -0.98 25.06 1.04
CA THR A 70 -1.21 25.23 -0.40
C THR A 70 -1.15 23.93 -1.20
N ASP A 71 -0.44 22.93 -0.71
CA ASP A 71 -0.21 21.67 -1.40
C ASP A 71 -1.17 20.56 -0.92
N ASN A 72 -1.94 20.79 0.15
CA ASN A 72 -2.89 19.80 0.69
C ASN A 72 -3.95 19.40 -0.36
N LYS A 73 -4.47 20.35 -1.14
CA LYS A 73 -5.40 20.03 -2.23
C LYS A 73 -4.77 19.16 -3.31
N GLN A 74 -3.51 19.40 -3.66
CA GLN A 74 -2.80 18.57 -4.65
C GLN A 74 -2.56 17.16 -4.13
N PHE A 75 -2.38 17.02 -2.82
CA PHE A 75 -2.26 15.73 -2.16
C PHE A 75 -3.59 14.95 -2.19
N GLU A 76 -4.72 15.63 -1.93
CA GLU A 76 -6.05 15.04 -2.07
C GLU A 76 -6.33 14.65 -3.53
N TYR A 77 -5.87 15.41 -4.50
CA TYR A 77 -5.96 15.05 -5.91
C TYR A 77 -5.16 13.80 -6.24
N PHE A 78 -4.01 13.63 -5.62
CA PHE A 78 -3.17 12.45 -5.84
C PHE A 78 -3.79 11.20 -5.24
N TRP A 79 -4.18 11.24 -3.96
CA TRP A 79 -4.67 10.07 -3.21
C TRP A 79 -6.19 9.89 -3.23
N GLY A 80 -6.93 10.89 -3.66
CA GLY A 80 -8.38 10.98 -3.50
C GLY A 80 -8.80 11.60 -2.16
N SER A 81 -9.99 12.19 -2.15
CA SER A 81 -10.58 12.76 -0.93
C SER A 81 -11.03 11.66 0.02
N GLU A 82 -10.83 11.87 1.32
CA GLU A 82 -11.50 11.07 2.34
C GLU A 82 -12.94 11.55 2.52
N LYS A 83 -13.89 10.63 2.45
CA LYS A 83 -15.22 10.91 3.01
C LYS A 83 -15.06 10.96 4.53
N LYS A 84 -15.06 12.16 5.11
CA LYS A 84 -15.32 12.30 6.54
C LYS A 84 -16.73 11.76 6.75
N GLY A 85 -16.91 10.76 7.62
CA GLY A 85 -18.11 9.94 7.77
C GLY A 85 -19.41 10.67 8.17
N GLN A 86 -19.50 11.98 7.99
CA GLN A 86 -20.70 12.79 8.08
C GLN A 86 -21.15 13.15 6.67
N LEU A 87 -22.40 12.84 6.34
CA LEU A 87 -23.03 13.37 5.16
C LEU A 87 -22.92 14.90 5.19
N PRO A 88 -22.51 15.57 4.07
CA PRO A 88 -22.50 17.03 4.02
C PRO A 88 -23.92 17.56 4.35
N ASN A 89 -23.97 18.63 5.12
CA ASN A 89 -25.23 19.33 5.38
C ASN A 89 -25.86 19.75 4.05
N GLU A 90 -27.19 19.76 3.98
CA GLU A 90 -27.90 20.21 2.79
C GLU A 90 -27.41 21.61 2.38
N GLY A 91 -26.67 21.67 1.25
CA GLY A 91 -26.12 22.90 0.68
C GLY A 91 -24.59 22.99 0.63
N GLU A 92 -23.85 22.14 1.38
CA GLU A 92 -22.38 22.07 1.29
C GLU A 92 -21.96 21.12 0.15
N LYS A 93 -21.37 21.67 -0.90
CA LYS A 93 -20.73 20.88 -1.94
C LYS A 93 -19.32 20.52 -1.46
N GLU A 94 -19.16 19.33 -0.90
CA GLU A 94 -17.78 18.80 -0.73
C GLU A 94 -17.20 18.51 -2.11
N ASP A 95 -16.02 19.05 -2.36
CA ASP A 95 -15.21 18.71 -3.53
C ASP A 95 -14.63 17.30 -3.31
N ILE A 96 -15.29 16.30 -3.88
CA ILE A 96 -14.82 14.90 -3.81
C ILE A 96 -13.96 14.64 -5.04
N TYR A 97 -12.70 14.28 -4.81
CA TYR A 97 -11.72 13.95 -5.84
C TYR A 97 -11.51 12.44 -5.91
N GLN A 98 -11.54 11.90 -7.12
CA GLN A 98 -11.09 10.55 -7.39
C GLN A 98 -9.55 10.53 -7.34
N SER A 99 -8.96 9.48 -6.75
CA SER A 99 -7.51 9.29 -6.78
C SER A 99 -6.97 9.39 -8.21
N SER A 100 -5.89 10.14 -8.38
CA SER A 100 -5.13 10.19 -9.62
C SER A 100 -4.05 9.10 -9.70
N PHE A 101 -3.68 8.52 -8.57
CA PHE A 101 -2.73 7.42 -8.49
C PHE A 101 -3.47 6.09 -8.45
N LEU A 102 -3.25 5.27 -9.46
CA LEU A 102 -3.86 3.95 -9.64
C LEU A 102 -2.75 2.91 -9.60
N LEU A 103 -2.71 2.11 -8.55
CA LEU A 103 -1.77 1.01 -8.40
C LEU A 103 -2.46 -0.29 -8.81
N HIS A 104 -1.74 -1.16 -9.50
CA HIS A 104 -2.19 -2.52 -9.82
C HIS A 104 -1.64 -3.52 -8.81
N ASP A 105 -2.33 -4.66 -8.64
CA ASP A 105 -1.80 -5.75 -7.82
C ASP A 105 -0.44 -6.18 -8.33
N LEU A 106 0.52 -6.30 -7.41
CA LEU A 106 1.88 -6.66 -7.75
C LEU A 106 2.00 -8.18 -7.78
N LYS A 107 2.10 -8.75 -8.96
CA LYS A 107 2.30 -10.18 -9.16
C LYS A 107 3.77 -10.53 -9.07
N VAL A 108 4.07 -11.71 -8.51
CA VAL A 108 5.44 -12.20 -8.45
C VAL A 108 5.95 -12.54 -9.85
N LYS A 109 7.20 -12.19 -10.12
CA LYS A 109 7.87 -12.59 -11.38
C LYS A 109 8.15 -14.09 -11.39
N LYS A 110 7.82 -14.75 -12.49
CA LYS A 110 8.03 -16.20 -12.68
C LYS A 110 9.50 -16.63 -12.60
N SER A 111 10.44 -15.73 -12.84
CA SER A 111 11.88 -15.99 -12.76
C SER A 111 12.43 -16.15 -11.35
N GLY A 112 11.72 -15.66 -10.34
CA GLY A 112 12.06 -15.83 -8.94
C GLY A 112 10.93 -16.57 -8.25
N LYS A 113 11.06 -17.90 -8.07
CA LYS A 113 10.11 -18.64 -7.24
C LYS A 113 10.16 -18.04 -5.82
N PRO A 114 9.12 -17.33 -5.37
CA PRO A 114 9.11 -16.80 -4.02
C PRO A 114 9.06 -17.99 -3.07
N SER A 115 9.96 -18.03 -2.10
CA SER A 115 9.86 -18.98 -1.01
C SER A 115 8.86 -18.43 0.00
N ILE A 116 7.86 -19.22 0.32
CA ILE A 116 6.96 -18.96 1.44
C ILE A 116 7.41 -19.90 2.56
N VAL A 117 7.69 -19.32 3.72
CA VAL A 117 8.09 -20.08 4.89
C VAL A 117 7.15 -19.80 6.06
N VAL A 118 6.97 -20.81 6.90
CA VAL A 118 6.22 -20.69 8.13
C VAL A 118 7.17 -20.25 9.24
N ARG A 119 6.71 -19.34 10.07
CA ARG A 119 7.44 -18.85 11.25
C ARG A 119 6.57 -18.94 12.48
N ASP A 120 7.20 -19.23 13.60
CA ASP A 120 6.56 -19.19 14.91
C ASP A 120 6.62 -17.78 15.49
N GLY A 121 5.52 -17.34 16.05
CA GLY A 121 5.40 -16.12 16.83
C GLY A 121 4.92 -16.41 18.24
N VAL A 122 5.24 -15.53 19.16
CA VAL A 122 4.70 -15.54 20.52
C VAL A 122 4.16 -14.15 20.85
N LYS A 123 3.02 -14.10 21.51
CA LYS A 123 2.49 -12.84 22.03
C LYS A 123 3.27 -12.45 23.28
N ILE A 124 3.78 -11.22 23.30
CA ILE A 124 4.47 -10.64 24.46
C ILE A 124 3.46 -9.83 25.26
N ASN A 125 3.47 -10.00 26.57
CA ASN A 125 2.69 -9.17 27.49
C ASN A 125 3.35 -7.79 27.60
N ASP A 126 2.65 -6.75 27.19
CA ASP A 126 3.18 -5.38 27.11
C ASP A 126 3.59 -4.80 28.48
N LYS A 127 3.00 -5.32 29.57
CA LYS A 127 3.30 -4.83 30.93
C LYS A 127 4.51 -5.54 31.56
N MET A 128 4.66 -6.83 31.27
CA MET A 128 5.71 -7.66 31.91
C MET A 128 6.88 -7.97 31.00
N GLY A 129 6.77 -7.74 29.70
CA GLY A 129 7.81 -8.01 28.72
C GLY A 129 8.13 -9.50 28.53
N VAL A 130 7.24 -10.40 28.99
CA VAL A 130 7.42 -11.85 28.88
C VAL A 130 6.42 -12.45 27.90
N ALA A 131 6.74 -13.63 27.36
CA ALA A 131 5.81 -14.36 26.50
C ALA A 131 4.55 -14.76 27.29
N GLU A 132 3.37 -14.52 26.70
CA GLU A 132 2.12 -15.04 27.28
C GLU A 132 2.07 -16.56 27.07
N GLU A 133 1.74 -17.31 28.13
CA GLU A 133 1.57 -18.76 28.06
C GLU A 133 0.44 -19.13 27.08
N GLU A 134 0.64 -20.20 26.30
CA GLU A 134 -0.31 -20.76 25.33
C GLU A 134 -0.70 -19.81 24.17
N LYS A 135 0.04 -18.72 23.95
CA LYS A 135 -0.20 -17.78 22.85
C LYS A 135 0.92 -17.82 21.81
N LYS A 136 1.28 -19.03 21.38
CA LYS A 136 2.07 -19.25 20.17
C LYS A 136 1.14 -19.18 18.97
N PHE A 137 1.63 -18.61 17.87
CA PHE A 137 0.92 -18.58 16.60
C PHE A 137 1.90 -18.86 15.47
N GLU A 138 1.41 -19.49 14.42
CA GLU A 138 2.18 -19.76 13.21
C GLU A 138 1.73 -18.82 12.10
N TYR A 139 2.69 -18.29 11.34
CA TYR A 139 2.40 -17.39 10.23
C TYR A 139 3.33 -17.61 9.05
N GLU A 140 2.75 -17.48 7.84
CA GLU A 140 3.50 -17.50 6.60
C GLU A 140 4.14 -16.13 6.33
N VAL A 141 5.34 -16.14 5.76
CA VAL A 141 6.00 -14.95 5.21
C VAL A 141 6.58 -15.27 3.84
N ILE A 142 6.60 -14.26 2.98
CA ILE A 142 7.33 -14.31 1.71
C ILE A 142 8.78 -13.94 2.02
N GLU A 143 9.72 -14.82 1.68
CA GLU A 143 11.13 -14.61 1.96
C GLU A 143 11.72 -13.44 1.15
N GLN A 144 12.80 -12.86 1.68
CA GLN A 144 13.60 -11.87 0.97
C GLN A 144 14.08 -12.41 -0.38
N GLY A 145 14.29 -11.52 -1.34
CA GLY A 145 14.73 -11.86 -2.70
C GLY A 145 13.57 -12.11 -3.68
N ALA A 146 12.32 -12.20 -3.20
CA ALA A 146 11.17 -12.23 -4.09
C ALA A 146 11.07 -10.92 -4.88
N VAL A 147 10.75 -11.03 -6.18
CA VAL A 147 10.61 -9.90 -7.09
C VAL A 147 9.18 -9.81 -7.58
N PHE A 148 8.56 -8.65 -7.41
CA PHE A 148 7.20 -8.38 -7.87
C PHE A 148 7.21 -7.35 -8.99
N GLU A 149 6.28 -7.51 -9.94
CA GLU A 149 6.06 -6.55 -11.02
C GLU A 149 5.31 -5.34 -10.46
N PHE A 150 5.96 -4.18 -10.45
CA PHE A 150 5.35 -2.92 -10.07
C PHE A 150 4.75 -2.25 -11.30
N SER A 151 3.46 -1.91 -11.23
CA SER A 151 2.78 -1.14 -12.27
C SER A 151 1.80 -0.16 -11.63
N ALA A 152 1.99 1.12 -11.92
CA ALA A 152 1.10 2.18 -11.48
C ALA A 152 0.82 3.16 -12.61
N GLU A 153 -0.35 3.79 -12.56
CA GLU A 153 -0.77 4.84 -13.47
C GLU A 153 -1.06 6.13 -12.69
N VAL A 154 -0.62 7.26 -13.22
CA VAL A 154 -0.97 8.57 -12.69
C VAL A 154 -1.77 9.34 -13.75
N VAL A 155 -3.03 9.66 -13.42
CA VAL A 155 -3.94 10.39 -14.29
C VAL A 155 -3.86 11.88 -13.98
N LEU A 156 -3.33 12.67 -14.90
CA LEU A 156 -3.33 14.13 -14.79
C LEU A 156 -4.65 14.70 -15.24
N ARG A 157 -5.14 15.69 -14.48
CA ARG A 157 -6.38 16.41 -14.77
C ARG A 157 -6.13 17.92 -14.72
N ASP A 158 -7.00 18.70 -15.33
CA ASP A 158 -6.96 20.16 -15.23
C ASP A 158 -6.91 20.61 -13.76
N GLY A 159 -6.03 21.56 -13.47
CA GLY A 159 -5.80 22.08 -12.11
C GLY A 159 -4.78 21.27 -11.27
N PHE A 160 -4.26 20.13 -11.79
CA PHE A 160 -3.26 19.33 -11.10
C PHE A 160 -1.84 19.72 -11.51
N SER A 161 -0.98 19.93 -10.53
CA SER A 161 0.41 20.25 -10.78
C SER A 161 1.22 18.99 -11.09
N LYS A 162 1.74 18.91 -12.32
CA LYS A 162 2.65 17.84 -12.74
C LYS A 162 3.91 17.74 -11.87
N ASP A 163 4.45 18.88 -11.48
CA ASP A 163 5.70 18.94 -10.68
C ASP A 163 5.48 18.38 -9.28
N ILE A 164 4.33 18.68 -8.67
CA ILE A 164 3.97 18.12 -7.36
C ILE A 164 3.79 16.61 -7.47
N PHE A 165 3.12 16.12 -8.52
CA PHE A 165 2.96 14.69 -8.74
C PHE A 165 4.29 13.97 -8.89
N LEU A 166 5.22 14.53 -9.66
CA LEU A 166 6.57 13.97 -9.82
C LEU A 166 7.34 13.95 -8.49
N LYS A 167 7.21 15.00 -7.66
CA LYS A 167 7.80 15.01 -6.31
C LYS A 167 7.22 13.90 -5.44
N VAL A 168 5.89 13.72 -5.43
CA VAL A 168 5.23 12.64 -4.66
C VAL A 168 5.72 11.27 -5.12
N ILE A 169 5.74 11.00 -6.43
CA ILE A 169 6.21 9.73 -6.99
C ILE A 169 7.68 9.47 -6.63
N ASN A 170 8.55 10.45 -6.78
CA ASN A 170 9.96 10.31 -6.40
C ASN A 170 10.12 10.00 -4.91
N THR A 171 9.28 10.59 -4.06
CA THR A 171 9.29 10.31 -2.62
C THR A 171 8.80 8.90 -2.32
N ILE A 172 7.75 8.41 -3.01
CA ILE A 172 7.28 7.02 -2.93
C ILE A 172 8.43 6.05 -3.28
N ILE A 173 9.07 6.25 -4.43
CA ILE A 173 10.16 5.38 -4.89
C ILE A 173 11.31 5.36 -3.88
N ARG A 174 11.70 6.52 -3.34
CA ARG A 174 12.75 6.60 -2.31
C ARG A 174 12.33 5.89 -1.02
N ALA A 175 11.12 6.12 -0.52
CA ALA A 175 10.62 5.48 0.70
C ALA A 175 10.63 3.96 0.59
N MET A 176 10.18 3.41 -0.54
CA MET A 176 10.25 1.97 -0.81
C MET A 176 11.69 1.46 -0.91
N ALA A 177 12.57 2.20 -1.61
CA ALA A 177 13.97 1.81 -1.75
C ALA A 177 14.74 1.82 -0.42
N GLU A 178 14.35 2.68 0.52
CA GLU A 178 14.94 2.82 1.85
C GLU A 178 14.27 1.89 2.90
N GLY A 179 13.23 1.14 2.52
CA GLY A 179 12.50 0.25 3.42
C GLY A 179 11.71 1.00 4.51
N LYS A 180 11.18 2.17 4.18
CA LYS A 180 10.37 3.00 5.09
C LYS A 180 8.86 2.72 4.95
N VAL A 181 8.50 1.92 3.98
CA VAL A 181 7.12 1.49 3.67
C VAL A 181 7.09 -0.01 3.59
#